data_026a26834437063ad568085406277b81
#
_entry.id   026a26834437063ad568085406277b81
#
_cell.length_a   1.000
_cell.length_b   1.000
_cell.length_c   1.000
_cell.angle_alpha   90.00
_cell.angle_beta   90.00
_cell.angle_gamma   90.00
#
_symmetry.space_group_name_H-M   'P 1'
#
loop_
_entity.id
_entity.type
_entity.pdbx_description
1 polymer ?
#
loop_
_entity_poly.entity_id
_entity_poly.type
_entity_poly.pdbx_seq_one_letter_code
_entity_poly.pdbx_strand_id
1 'polypeptide(L)'
;KVESGKMEIVRNPGNFAKLLNELLVPFDAYASERGITIERRFRLPSCEIMYDEDAMHKVIVNLIGNALKFTPKGGQITIYATPFRQEEQEKLFICIRDTGPGLPEEEIDKVFNRFYQSQNKTHSSINGQSGTGIGLYLCKRIVQLHGGSICAKNNQSKGCSFRILLPLQYADANSLPAPTEQVKEPVESPLALQPATNGKLTILVVEDNKDMRAYIRSILAEYYNVLEASQGEEALTVLQSQNVDFIVSDLMMPVMDGMELSRRVKSNFAISHIPFLMLTAKTSNESRIESFRIGVDEYLLKPFDDT
;
A
#
# COMPACT_ATOMS: atom_id res chain seq x y z
N LYS A 1 -14.81 -12.29 -8.57
CA LYS A 1 -14.81 -13.69 -9.12
C LYS A 1 -13.47 -13.93 -9.75
N VAL A 2 -12.64 -14.76 -9.13
CA VAL A 2 -11.40 -15.26 -9.72
C VAL A 2 -11.75 -16.54 -10.44
N GLU A 3 -12.19 -16.42 -11.66
CA GLU A 3 -12.17 -17.52 -12.62
C GLU A 3 -11.05 -17.24 -13.61
N SER A 4 -10.13 -18.19 -13.71
CA SER A 4 -9.09 -18.30 -14.74
C SER A 4 -8.13 -17.09 -14.92
N GLY A 5 -7.23 -16.80 -13.96
CA GLY A 5 -5.94 -16.14 -14.28
C GLY A 5 -5.94 -14.73 -14.93
N LYS A 6 -7.09 -14.12 -15.20
CA LYS A 6 -7.21 -12.77 -15.76
C LYS A 6 -7.58 -11.78 -14.64
N MET A 7 -6.67 -10.90 -14.33
CA MET A 7 -6.95 -9.71 -13.54
C MET A 7 -7.78 -8.77 -14.41
N GLU A 8 -9.00 -8.49 -14.01
CA GLU A 8 -9.86 -7.49 -14.63
C GLU A 8 -9.91 -6.26 -13.72
N ILE A 9 -9.98 -5.06 -14.29
CA ILE A 9 -10.17 -3.82 -13.57
C ILE A 9 -11.56 -3.26 -13.83
N VAL A 10 -12.16 -2.72 -12.78
CA VAL A 10 -13.49 -2.08 -12.83
C VAL A 10 -13.31 -0.59 -12.53
N ARG A 11 -13.38 0.24 -13.58
CA ARG A 11 -13.23 1.69 -13.42
C ARG A 11 -14.54 2.30 -12.95
N ASN A 12 -14.48 3.02 -11.85
CA ASN A 12 -15.58 3.80 -11.30
C ASN A 12 -15.17 5.27 -11.15
N PRO A 13 -16.13 6.20 -11.13
CA PRO A 13 -15.87 7.58 -10.76
C PRO A 13 -15.30 7.68 -9.36
N GLY A 14 -14.23 8.44 -9.16
CA GLY A 14 -13.66 8.63 -7.84
C GLY A 14 -12.76 9.86 -7.75
N ASN A 15 -12.63 10.40 -6.55
CA ASN A 15 -11.75 11.52 -6.27
C ASN A 15 -10.34 11.02 -5.94
N PHE A 16 -9.45 11.06 -6.91
CA PHE A 16 -8.09 10.55 -6.77
C PHE A 16 -7.24 11.33 -5.76
N ALA A 17 -7.50 12.63 -5.58
CA ALA A 17 -6.81 13.44 -4.57
C ALA A 17 -7.20 13.00 -3.15
N LYS A 18 -8.49 12.70 -2.94
CA LYS A 18 -8.99 12.15 -1.67
C LYS A 18 -8.33 10.81 -1.38
N LEU A 19 -8.35 9.88 -2.33
CA LEU A 19 -7.69 8.59 -2.21
C LEU A 19 -6.24 8.73 -1.78
N LEU A 20 -5.43 9.55 -2.47
CA LEU A 20 -4.02 9.74 -2.13
C LEU A 20 -3.82 10.29 -0.71
N ASN A 21 -4.64 11.26 -0.30
CA ASN A 21 -4.52 11.85 1.03
C ASN A 21 -4.87 10.83 2.12
N GLU A 22 -5.93 10.07 1.95
CA GLU A 22 -6.36 9.04 2.91
C GLU A 22 -5.34 7.92 3.03
N LEU A 23 -4.79 7.46 1.89
CA LEU A 23 -3.74 6.44 1.87
C LEU A 23 -2.46 6.85 2.58
N LEU A 24 -2.13 8.13 2.61
CA LEU A 24 -0.88 8.61 3.18
C LEU A 24 -0.91 8.80 4.69
N VAL A 25 -2.10 8.95 5.29
CA VAL A 25 -2.23 9.20 6.74
C VAL A 25 -1.50 8.15 7.60
N PRO A 26 -1.68 6.83 7.37
CA PRO A 26 -0.97 5.82 8.17
C PRO A 26 0.54 5.87 7.99
N PHE A 27 0.99 6.19 6.76
CA PHE A 27 2.42 6.25 6.47
C PHE A 27 3.13 7.45 7.07
N ASP A 28 2.42 8.54 7.40
CA ASP A 28 3.01 9.70 8.07
C ASP A 28 3.54 9.35 9.45
N ALA A 29 2.75 8.64 10.25
CA ALA A 29 3.15 8.22 11.59
C ALA A 29 4.37 7.29 11.51
N TYR A 30 4.32 6.29 10.64
CA TYR A 30 5.41 5.35 10.42
C TYR A 30 6.69 6.03 9.91
N ALA A 31 6.59 6.97 8.96
CA ALA A 31 7.71 7.73 8.45
C ALA A 31 8.34 8.61 9.53
N SER A 32 7.49 9.29 10.33
CA SER A 32 7.92 10.15 11.43
C SER A 32 8.73 9.38 12.48
N GLU A 33 8.26 8.21 12.88
CA GLU A 33 8.96 7.33 13.82
C GLU A 33 10.36 6.93 13.30
N ARG A 34 10.49 6.70 12.00
CA ARG A 34 11.77 6.40 11.35
C ARG A 34 12.60 7.64 11.01
N GLY A 35 12.13 8.83 11.33
CA GLY A 35 12.78 10.09 11.00
C GLY A 35 12.83 10.35 9.49
N ILE A 36 11.83 9.88 8.75
CA ILE A 36 11.66 10.10 7.30
C ILE A 36 10.56 11.15 7.10
N THR A 37 10.78 12.09 6.18
CA THR A 37 9.79 13.11 5.85
C THR A 37 9.01 12.71 4.60
N ILE A 38 7.66 12.77 4.65
CA ILE A 38 6.80 12.59 3.48
C ILE A 38 6.29 13.96 3.03
N GLU A 39 6.62 14.34 1.81
CA GLU A 39 6.16 15.59 1.18
C GLU A 39 5.11 15.27 0.09
N ARG A 40 3.98 15.98 0.13
CA ARG A 40 2.90 15.86 -0.85
C ARG A 40 2.89 17.05 -1.78
N ARG A 41 2.93 16.80 -3.08
CA ARG A 41 2.89 17.84 -4.14
C ARG A 41 1.80 17.49 -5.16
N PHE A 42 0.55 17.62 -4.71
CA PHE A 42 -0.61 17.31 -5.54
C PHE A 42 -1.13 18.57 -6.22
N ARG A 43 -1.39 18.45 -7.53
CA ARG A 43 -2.08 19.45 -8.35
C ARG A 43 -3.19 18.74 -9.12
N LEU A 44 -4.08 18.10 -8.38
CA LEU A 44 -5.17 17.30 -8.94
C LEU A 44 -6.44 18.14 -9.04
N PRO A 45 -7.26 17.89 -10.08
CA PRO A 45 -8.57 18.52 -10.18
C PRO A 45 -9.46 18.01 -9.03
N SER A 46 -10.41 18.84 -8.63
CA SER A 46 -11.43 18.49 -7.64
C SER A 46 -12.54 17.57 -8.19
N CYS A 47 -12.57 17.36 -9.50
CA CYS A 47 -13.54 16.51 -10.17
C CYS A 47 -13.15 15.02 -10.07
N GLU A 48 -14.15 14.16 -10.24
CA GLU A 48 -13.98 12.72 -10.26
C GLU A 48 -13.38 12.26 -11.59
N ILE A 49 -12.49 11.27 -11.50
CA ILE A 49 -11.87 10.61 -12.65
C ILE A 49 -12.18 9.10 -12.62
N MET A 50 -12.12 8.47 -13.79
CA MET A 50 -12.43 7.05 -13.96
C MET A 50 -11.21 6.19 -13.68
N TYR A 51 -11.22 5.41 -12.58
CA TYR A 51 -10.17 4.46 -12.24
C TYR A 51 -10.73 3.33 -11.35
N ASP A 52 -9.95 2.27 -11.19
CA ASP A 52 -10.22 1.21 -10.23
C ASP A 52 -9.54 1.56 -8.90
N GLU A 53 -10.34 1.94 -7.90
CA GLU A 53 -9.86 2.43 -6.61
C GLU A 53 -9.04 1.37 -5.88
N ASP A 54 -9.55 0.15 -5.77
CA ASP A 54 -8.87 -0.98 -5.10
C ASP A 54 -7.55 -1.34 -5.78
N ALA A 55 -7.54 -1.30 -7.11
CA ALA A 55 -6.33 -1.59 -7.88
C ALA A 55 -5.28 -0.48 -7.72
N MET A 56 -5.68 0.78 -7.78
CA MET A 56 -4.77 1.92 -7.58
C MET A 56 -4.29 2.04 -6.14
N HIS A 57 -5.13 1.74 -5.16
CA HIS A 57 -4.74 1.58 -3.76
C HIS A 57 -3.54 0.63 -3.63
N LYS A 58 -3.63 -0.58 -4.19
CA LYS A 58 -2.54 -1.57 -4.19
C LYS A 58 -1.26 -1.03 -4.80
N VAL A 59 -1.35 -0.29 -5.90
CA VAL A 59 -0.17 0.32 -6.55
C VAL A 59 0.49 1.34 -5.65
N ILE A 60 -0.29 2.28 -5.09
CA ILE A 60 0.24 3.38 -4.29
C ILE A 60 0.86 2.87 -2.99
N VAL A 61 0.16 1.98 -2.28
CA VAL A 61 0.66 1.37 -1.03
C VAL A 61 1.97 0.63 -1.28
N ASN A 62 2.07 -0.16 -2.35
CA ASN A 62 3.28 -0.90 -2.67
C ASN A 62 4.47 0.03 -2.97
N LEU A 63 4.25 1.09 -3.75
CA LEU A 63 5.32 2.04 -4.09
C LEU A 63 5.76 2.87 -2.89
N ILE A 64 4.83 3.30 -2.02
CA ILE A 64 5.16 4.02 -0.78
C ILE A 64 5.89 3.10 0.20
N GLY A 65 5.40 1.86 0.37
CA GLY A 65 6.07 0.86 1.19
C GLY A 65 7.51 0.61 0.75
N ASN A 66 7.76 0.49 -0.57
CA ASN A 66 9.11 0.39 -1.11
C ASN A 66 9.94 1.64 -0.83
N ALA A 67 9.39 2.83 -1.03
CA ALA A 67 10.09 4.08 -0.74
C ALA A 67 10.49 4.18 0.74
N LEU A 68 9.58 3.85 1.66
CA LEU A 68 9.87 3.83 3.11
C LEU A 68 10.91 2.76 3.48
N LYS A 69 10.85 1.60 2.85
CA LYS A 69 11.78 0.50 3.09
C LYS A 69 13.22 0.86 2.75
N PHE A 70 13.44 1.61 1.67
CA PHE A 70 14.77 1.93 1.16
C PHE A 70 15.26 3.33 1.51
N THR A 71 14.41 4.18 2.08
CA THR A 71 14.83 5.52 2.53
C THR A 71 15.49 5.43 3.91
N PRO A 72 16.72 5.94 4.08
CA PRO A 72 17.40 5.97 5.37
C PRO A 72 16.78 7.02 6.31
N LYS A 73 17.05 6.89 7.61
CA LYS A 73 16.73 7.90 8.61
C LYS A 73 17.27 9.27 8.19
N GLY A 74 16.44 10.31 8.35
CA GLY A 74 16.74 11.67 7.87
C GLY A 74 16.51 11.87 6.37
N GLY A 75 16.02 10.83 5.67
CA GLY A 75 15.67 10.93 4.25
C GLY A 75 14.28 11.51 4.02
N GLN A 76 13.94 11.65 2.74
CA GLN A 76 12.68 12.25 2.28
C GLN A 76 12.03 11.42 1.19
N ILE A 77 10.71 11.34 1.24
CA ILE A 77 9.88 10.79 0.19
C ILE A 77 8.97 11.90 -0.31
N THR A 78 8.99 12.16 -1.61
CA THR A 78 8.12 13.18 -2.23
C THR A 78 7.16 12.51 -3.19
N ILE A 79 5.87 12.78 -3.02
CA ILE A 79 4.82 12.22 -3.85
C ILE A 79 4.22 13.34 -4.68
N TYR A 80 4.30 13.17 -6.00
CA TYR A 80 3.73 14.09 -6.97
C TYR A 80 2.50 13.45 -7.62
N ALA A 81 1.46 14.23 -7.82
CA ALA A 81 0.32 13.85 -8.64
C ALA A 81 -0.20 15.10 -9.37
N THR A 82 -0.17 15.07 -10.70
CA THR A 82 -0.56 16.21 -11.53
C THR A 82 -1.09 15.74 -12.88
N PRO A 83 -2.19 16.31 -13.39
CA PRO A 83 -2.57 16.12 -14.78
C PRO A 83 -1.58 16.88 -15.70
N PHE A 84 -1.37 16.35 -16.87
CA PHE A 84 -0.63 17.03 -17.93
C PHE A 84 -1.15 16.60 -19.29
N ARG A 85 -0.98 17.45 -20.28
CA ARG A 85 -1.43 17.20 -21.65
C ARG A 85 -0.26 16.80 -22.53
N GLN A 86 -0.41 15.65 -23.23
CA GLN A 86 0.55 15.17 -24.20
C GLN A 86 -0.19 14.74 -25.47
N GLU A 87 0.18 15.29 -26.64
CA GLU A 87 -0.40 14.95 -27.95
C GLU A 87 -1.95 14.94 -27.93
N GLU A 88 -2.55 16.01 -27.42
CA GLU A 88 -4.00 16.19 -27.26
C GLU A 88 -4.70 15.25 -26.26
N GLN A 89 -3.97 14.36 -25.62
CA GLN A 89 -4.51 13.51 -24.55
C GLN A 89 -4.13 14.03 -23.18
N GLU A 90 -5.11 14.09 -22.31
CA GLU A 90 -4.86 14.37 -20.89
C GLU A 90 -4.43 13.08 -20.19
N LYS A 91 -3.37 13.19 -19.41
CA LYS A 91 -2.78 12.10 -18.64
C LYS A 91 -2.61 12.53 -17.20
N LEU A 92 -2.73 11.57 -16.28
CA LEU A 92 -2.38 11.73 -14.89
C LEU A 92 -0.95 11.23 -14.68
N PHE A 93 -0.07 12.12 -14.26
CA PHE A 93 1.28 11.79 -13.84
C PHE A 93 1.32 11.61 -12.33
N ILE A 94 1.82 10.46 -11.87
CA ILE A 94 2.06 10.17 -10.46
C ILE A 94 3.53 9.79 -10.34
N CYS A 95 4.24 10.37 -9.35
CA CYS A 95 5.63 10.06 -9.10
C CYS A 95 5.86 9.92 -7.59
N ILE A 96 6.42 8.80 -7.18
CA ILE A 96 6.89 8.58 -5.82
C ILE A 96 8.42 8.58 -5.89
N ARG A 97 9.03 9.60 -5.29
CA ARG A 97 10.46 9.85 -5.27
C ARG A 97 11.00 9.69 -3.87
N ASP A 98 12.05 8.91 -3.72
CA ASP A 98 12.77 8.72 -2.47
C ASP A 98 14.21 9.30 -2.55
N THR A 99 14.85 9.42 -1.38
CA THR A 99 16.26 9.78 -1.23
C THR A 99 17.10 8.60 -0.75
N GLY A 100 16.70 7.38 -1.08
CA GLY A 100 17.39 6.14 -0.79
C GLY A 100 18.67 5.94 -1.61
N PRO A 101 19.20 4.72 -1.68
CA PRO A 101 20.42 4.43 -2.43
C PRO A 101 20.25 4.49 -3.96
N GLY A 102 19.01 4.47 -4.47
CA GLY A 102 18.73 4.32 -5.89
C GLY A 102 18.72 2.84 -6.33
N LEU A 103 18.84 2.60 -7.62
CA LEU A 103 18.88 1.28 -8.24
C LEU A 103 20.15 1.17 -9.11
N PRO A 104 20.79 -0.01 -9.22
CA PRO A 104 21.80 -0.23 -10.25
C PRO A 104 21.20 0.01 -11.64
N GLU A 105 21.93 0.63 -12.55
CA GLU A 105 21.38 0.95 -13.88
C GLU A 105 20.92 -0.29 -14.64
N GLU A 106 21.63 -1.39 -14.48
CA GLU A 106 21.31 -2.70 -15.08
C GLU A 106 20.06 -3.38 -14.50
N GLU A 107 19.56 -2.88 -13.34
CA GLU A 107 18.39 -3.42 -12.65
C GLU A 107 17.11 -2.60 -12.88
N ILE A 108 17.23 -1.36 -13.36
CA ILE A 108 16.09 -0.42 -13.50
C ILE A 108 14.92 -1.03 -14.29
N ASP A 109 15.19 -1.69 -15.39
CA ASP A 109 14.15 -2.34 -16.21
C ASP A 109 13.71 -3.68 -15.63
N LYS A 110 14.57 -4.33 -14.85
CA LYS A 110 14.33 -5.67 -14.30
C LYS A 110 13.50 -5.66 -13.02
N VAL A 111 13.44 -4.54 -12.28
CA VAL A 111 12.70 -4.45 -11.01
C VAL A 111 11.20 -4.72 -11.15
N PHE A 112 10.66 -4.61 -12.35
CA PHE A 112 9.27 -4.95 -12.65
C PHE A 112 9.05 -6.39 -13.13
N ASN A 113 10.11 -7.20 -13.19
CA ASN A 113 9.99 -8.61 -13.56
C ASN A 113 9.47 -9.40 -12.35
N ARG A 114 8.69 -10.43 -12.65
CA ARG A 114 8.13 -11.31 -11.61
C ARG A 114 9.24 -12.02 -10.85
N PHE A 115 9.16 -12.01 -9.52
CA PHE A 115 10.14 -12.59 -8.59
C PHE A 115 11.55 -11.96 -8.65
N TYR A 116 11.68 -10.82 -9.30
CA TYR A 116 12.96 -10.13 -9.31
C TYR A 116 13.27 -9.50 -7.96
N GLN A 117 14.47 -9.72 -7.47
CA GLN A 117 15.03 -9.12 -6.27
C GLN A 117 16.47 -8.72 -6.57
N SER A 118 16.87 -7.52 -6.15
CA SER A 118 18.26 -7.09 -6.29
C SER A 118 19.18 -8.01 -5.45
N GLN A 119 20.22 -8.53 -6.06
CA GLN A 119 21.22 -9.37 -5.38
C GLN A 119 22.32 -8.53 -4.70
N ASN A 120 22.35 -7.23 -4.92
CA ASN A 120 23.36 -6.34 -4.39
C ASN A 120 23.11 -6.07 -2.89
N LYS A 121 24.05 -6.50 -2.03
CA LYS A 121 24.00 -6.26 -0.59
C LYS A 121 23.92 -4.78 -0.20
N THR A 122 24.39 -3.87 -1.05
CA THR A 122 24.32 -2.42 -0.85
C THR A 122 22.91 -1.85 -1.07
N HIS A 123 22.06 -2.59 -1.82
CA HIS A 123 20.66 -2.27 -2.08
C HIS A 123 19.70 -3.18 -1.29
N SER A 124 20.23 -4.05 -0.44
CA SER A 124 19.43 -4.72 0.59
C SER A 124 18.73 -3.63 1.39
N SER A 125 17.43 -3.83 1.64
CA SER A 125 16.67 -2.94 2.50
C SER A 125 17.50 -2.54 3.72
N ILE A 126 17.43 -1.29 4.12
CA ILE A 126 18.17 -0.73 5.27
C ILE A 126 17.96 -1.57 6.54
N ASN A 127 16.91 -2.38 6.57
CA ASN A 127 16.53 -3.30 7.65
C ASN A 127 16.69 -4.79 7.30
N GLY A 128 17.40 -5.17 6.24
CA GLY A 128 17.60 -6.59 5.86
C GLY A 128 16.35 -7.27 5.27
N GLN A 129 15.28 -6.53 4.97
CA GLN A 129 14.01 -7.08 4.47
C GLN A 129 14.10 -7.41 2.98
N SER A 130 14.04 -8.70 2.66
CA SER A 130 13.86 -9.17 1.28
C SER A 130 12.38 -9.08 0.91
N GLY A 131 12.06 -8.43 -0.21
CA GLY A 131 10.69 -8.42 -0.74
C GLY A 131 10.39 -9.72 -1.50
N THR A 132 9.12 -9.99 -1.81
CA THR A 132 8.72 -11.17 -2.59
C THR A 132 9.07 -11.07 -4.09
N GLY A 133 9.46 -9.88 -4.57
CA GLY A 133 9.68 -9.60 -5.99
C GLY A 133 8.39 -9.60 -6.84
N ILE A 134 7.22 -9.57 -6.19
CA ILE A 134 5.92 -9.59 -6.87
C ILE A 134 5.29 -8.20 -6.91
N GLY A 135 5.56 -7.36 -5.91
CA GLY A 135 4.87 -6.08 -5.74
C GLY A 135 5.02 -5.13 -6.93
N LEU A 136 6.23 -4.86 -7.40
CA LEU A 136 6.46 -3.99 -8.57
C LEU A 136 5.93 -4.60 -9.87
N TYR A 137 6.00 -5.92 -10.03
CA TYR A 137 5.37 -6.61 -11.15
C TYR A 137 3.85 -6.40 -11.13
N LEU A 138 3.20 -6.52 -9.97
CA LEU A 138 1.78 -6.26 -9.82
C LEU A 138 1.43 -4.81 -10.16
N CYS A 139 2.21 -3.85 -9.66
CA CYS A 139 2.03 -2.43 -10.00
C CYS A 139 2.06 -2.22 -11.52
N LYS A 140 3.03 -2.81 -12.21
CA LYS A 140 3.14 -2.74 -13.68
C LYS A 140 1.91 -3.32 -14.37
N ARG A 141 1.41 -4.47 -13.93
CA ARG A 141 0.20 -5.10 -14.50
C ARG A 141 -1.05 -4.26 -14.30
N ILE A 142 -1.27 -3.74 -13.10
CA ILE A 142 -2.41 -2.88 -12.79
C ILE A 142 -2.36 -1.61 -13.63
N VAL A 143 -1.23 -0.93 -13.69
CA VAL A 143 -1.04 0.30 -14.48
C VAL A 143 -1.27 0.03 -15.98
N GLN A 144 -0.77 -1.10 -16.52
CA GLN A 144 -1.01 -1.51 -17.90
C GLN A 144 -2.49 -1.79 -18.19
N LEU A 145 -3.21 -2.44 -17.27
CA LEU A 145 -4.65 -2.68 -17.40
C LEU A 145 -5.45 -1.37 -17.40
N HIS A 146 -4.95 -0.32 -16.71
CA HIS A 146 -5.49 1.04 -16.82
C HIS A 146 -5.13 1.75 -18.14
N GLY A 147 -4.38 1.11 -19.03
CA GLY A 147 -3.89 1.72 -20.28
C GLY A 147 -2.71 2.66 -20.07
N GLY A 148 -2.07 2.58 -18.90
CA GLY A 148 -0.96 3.44 -18.49
C GLY A 148 0.40 2.77 -18.64
N SER A 149 1.42 3.47 -18.16
CA SER A 149 2.80 2.99 -18.09
C SER A 149 3.43 3.33 -16.74
N ILE A 150 4.34 2.48 -16.29
CA ILE A 150 5.16 2.69 -15.10
C ILE A 150 6.62 2.46 -15.42
N CYS A 151 7.49 3.32 -14.90
CA CYS A 151 8.95 3.16 -15.01
C CYS A 151 9.63 3.58 -13.71
N ALA A 152 10.84 3.07 -13.49
CA ALA A 152 11.75 3.51 -12.46
C ALA A 152 12.86 4.38 -13.06
N LYS A 153 13.38 5.33 -12.30
CA LYS A 153 14.51 6.16 -12.72
C LYS A 153 15.30 6.63 -11.50
N ASN A 154 16.61 6.53 -11.53
CA ASN A 154 17.46 7.14 -10.53
C ASN A 154 17.35 8.67 -10.57
N ASN A 155 17.38 9.30 -9.40
CA ASN A 155 17.41 10.74 -9.27
C ASN A 155 18.82 11.27 -9.56
N GLN A 156 18.93 12.51 -9.99
CA GLN A 156 20.23 13.13 -10.28
C GLN A 156 21.16 13.22 -9.05
N SER A 157 20.57 13.42 -7.87
CA SER A 157 21.35 13.55 -6.64
C SER A 157 21.44 12.22 -5.89
N LYS A 158 20.32 11.65 -5.47
CA LYS A 158 20.24 10.42 -4.67
C LYS A 158 18.84 9.84 -4.74
N GLY A 159 18.74 8.49 -4.65
CA GLY A 159 17.49 7.77 -4.58
C GLY A 159 16.86 7.45 -5.94
N CYS A 160 15.67 6.92 -5.89
CA CYS A 160 14.90 6.45 -7.04
C CYS A 160 13.56 7.20 -7.17
N SER A 161 12.99 7.19 -8.35
CA SER A 161 11.65 7.67 -8.64
C SER A 161 10.88 6.61 -9.40
N PHE A 162 9.74 6.19 -8.88
CA PHE A 162 8.75 5.41 -9.61
C PHE A 162 7.74 6.36 -10.24
N ARG A 163 7.60 6.30 -11.55
CA ARG A 163 6.79 7.22 -12.34
C ARG A 163 5.69 6.47 -13.05
N ILE A 164 4.46 6.90 -12.85
CA ILE A 164 3.25 6.33 -13.46
C ILE A 164 2.62 7.37 -14.37
N LEU A 165 2.18 6.95 -15.54
CA LEU A 165 1.36 7.71 -16.47
C LEU A 165 0.07 6.95 -16.70
N LEU A 166 -1.08 7.56 -16.40
CA LEU A 166 -2.40 6.99 -16.66
C LEU A 166 -3.15 7.89 -17.66
N PRO A 167 -3.94 7.32 -18.58
CA PRO A 167 -4.92 8.11 -19.32
C PRO A 167 -5.88 8.76 -18.32
N LEU A 168 -6.08 10.08 -18.44
CA LEU A 168 -7.01 10.82 -17.58
C LEU A 168 -8.37 10.85 -18.27
N GLN A 169 -9.37 10.26 -17.63
CA GLN A 169 -10.75 10.26 -18.08
C GLN A 169 -11.61 10.84 -16.96
N TYR A 170 -12.29 11.94 -17.23
CA TYR A 170 -13.23 12.54 -16.29
C TYR A 170 -14.54 11.77 -16.28
N ALA A 171 -15.20 11.69 -15.12
CA ALA A 171 -16.47 11.00 -14.97
C ALA A 171 -17.60 11.66 -15.77
N ASP A 172 -17.59 13.00 -15.81
CA ASP A 172 -18.52 13.79 -16.62
C ASP A 172 -17.79 14.50 -17.77
N ALA A 173 -18.18 14.23 -19.01
CA ALA A 173 -17.60 14.85 -20.20
C ALA A 173 -17.81 16.40 -20.24
N ASN A 174 -18.66 16.96 -19.39
CA ASN A 174 -18.95 18.39 -19.26
C ASN A 174 -18.25 19.08 -18.08
N SER A 175 -17.47 18.36 -17.29
CA SER A 175 -16.73 18.92 -16.14
C SER A 175 -15.37 19.44 -16.53
N LEU A 176 -15.31 20.43 -17.44
CA LEU A 176 -14.14 21.30 -17.50
C LEU A 176 -14.13 22.17 -16.25
N PRO A 177 -13.01 22.30 -15.52
CA PRO A 177 -12.96 23.06 -14.29
C PRO A 177 -13.20 24.55 -14.58
N ALA A 178 -14.37 25.04 -14.17
CA ALA A 178 -14.58 26.46 -13.96
C ALA A 178 -13.98 26.89 -12.62
N PRO A 179 -13.48 28.12 -12.47
CA PRO A 179 -12.79 28.53 -11.24
C PRO A 179 -13.76 28.61 -10.07
N THR A 180 -13.25 28.19 -8.95
CA THR A 180 -13.78 28.15 -7.60
C THR A 180 -14.84 29.18 -7.27
N GLU A 181 -16.04 28.74 -6.82
CA GLU A 181 -16.85 29.47 -5.84
C GLU A 181 -17.62 28.51 -4.90
N GLN A 182 -17.82 28.99 -3.71
CA GLN A 182 -18.12 28.36 -2.42
C GLN A 182 -19.48 27.67 -2.31
N VAL A 183 -19.45 26.56 -1.53
CA VAL A 183 -20.40 26.08 -0.50
C VAL A 183 -21.91 26.36 -0.65
N LYS A 184 -22.69 25.27 -0.67
CA LYS A 184 -23.90 25.06 0.18
C LYS A 184 -24.40 23.61 0.10
N GLU A 185 -24.57 23.01 1.27
CA GLU A 185 -25.35 21.78 1.56
C GLU A 185 -26.87 22.10 1.61
N PRO A 186 -27.77 21.15 1.88
CA PRO A 186 -27.96 19.75 1.49
C PRO A 186 -29.38 19.47 0.94
N VAL A 187 -29.68 18.30 0.38
CA VAL A 187 -31.02 17.66 0.46
C VAL A 187 -30.92 16.13 0.34
N GLU A 188 -31.61 15.48 1.24
CA GLU A 188 -31.78 14.04 1.49
C GLU A 188 -32.58 13.26 0.43
N SER A 189 -32.27 12.03 0.15
CA SER A 189 -32.83 10.74 0.56
C SER A 189 -33.33 9.85 -0.60
N PRO A 190 -33.68 8.59 -0.42
CA PRO A 190 -32.84 7.44 -0.07
C PRO A 190 -33.02 6.27 -1.06
N LEU A 191 -31.97 5.50 -1.29
CA LEU A 191 -32.11 4.10 -1.72
C LEU A 191 -31.01 3.27 -1.06
N ALA A 192 -31.47 2.25 -0.35
CA ALA A 192 -30.66 1.34 0.43
C ALA A 192 -29.62 0.61 -0.42
N LEU A 193 -28.35 0.90 -0.16
CA LEU A 193 -27.22 0.06 -0.50
C LEU A 193 -26.37 -0.11 0.76
N GLN A 194 -25.84 -1.30 0.93
CA GLN A 194 -25.06 -1.76 2.08
C GLN A 194 -23.98 -0.76 2.50
N PRO A 195 -23.56 -0.72 3.79
CA PRO A 195 -22.77 0.35 4.33
C PRO A 195 -21.44 0.51 3.58
N ALA A 196 -21.30 1.65 2.91
CA ALA A 196 -20.01 2.13 2.45
C ALA A 196 -19.11 2.25 3.69
N THR A 197 -18.00 1.54 3.69
CA THR A 197 -16.94 1.68 4.66
C THR A 197 -16.54 3.16 4.73
N ASN A 198 -16.50 3.70 5.93
CA ASN A 198 -16.22 5.10 6.27
C ASN A 198 -14.79 5.54 5.91
N GLY A 199 -14.30 5.42 4.71
CA GLY A 199 -12.98 5.93 4.29
C GLY A 199 -11.76 5.54 5.17
N LYS A 200 -11.95 4.75 6.23
CA LYS A 200 -10.90 4.26 7.11
C LYS A 200 -10.26 3.02 6.50
N LEU A 201 -8.93 2.94 6.57
CA LEU A 201 -8.19 1.72 6.20
C LEU A 201 -8.63 0.54 7.07
N THR A 202 -8.59 -0.65 6.48
CA THR A 202 -9.00 -1.89 7.13
C THR A 202 -7.78 -2.68 7.58
N ILE A 203 -7.66 -2.90 8.89
CA ILE A 203 -6.60 -3.70 9.49
C ILE A 203 -7.18 -5.05 9.93
N LEU A 204 -6.51 -6.14 9.54
CA LEU A 204 -6.81 -7.47 10.04
C LEU A 204 -5.90 -7.78 11.23
N VAL A 205 -6.50 -7.95 12.40
CA VAL A 205 -5.83 -8.37 13.64
C VAL A 205 -6.00 -9.87 13.81
N VAL A 206 -4.87 -10.58 13.88
CA VAL A 206 -4.82 -12.05 14.04
C VAL A 206 -4.11 -12.37 15.36
N GLU A 207 -4.87 -12.80 16.34
CA GLU A 207 -4.38 -13.05 17.71
C GLU A 207 -5.28 -14.11 18.35
N ASP A 208 -4.72 -15.19 18.89
CA ASP A 208 -5.51 -16.27 19.49
C ASP A 208 -6.06 -15.90 20.87
N ASN A 209 -5.33 -15.10 21.63
CA ASN A 209 -5.80 -14.61 22.92
C ASN A 209 -6.89 -13.54 22.76
N LYS A 210 -8.11 -13.86 23.22
CA LYS A 210 -9.29 -13.00 23.10
C LYS A 210 -9.10 -11.61 23.76
N ASP A 211 -8.47 -11.56 24.93
CA ASP A 211 -8.30 -10.32 25.67
C ASP A 211 -7.26 -9.42 24.97
N MET A 212 -6.15 -10.01 24.50
CA MET A 212 -5.14 -9.29 23.73
C MET A 212 -5.71 -8.80 22.39
N ARG A 213 -6.49 -9.62 21.68
CA ARG A 213 -7.16 -9.21 20.45
C ARG A 213 -8.12 -8.05 20.68
N ALA A 214 -8.93 -8.10 21.76
CA ALA A 214 -9.83 -7.00 22.13
C ALA A 214 -9.06 -5.73 22.50
N TYR A 215 -7.92 -5.84 23.17
CA TYR A 215 -7.04 -4.73 23.50
C TYR A 215 -6.48 -4.06 22.25
N ILE A 216 -5.88 -4.83 21.32
CA ILE A 216 -5.36 -4.32 20.06
C ILE A 216 -6.48 -3.63 19.26
N ARG A 217 -7.67 -4.26 19.20
CA ARG A 217 -8.83 -3.67 18.55
C ARG A 217 -9.21 -2.32 19.17
N SER A 218 -9.20 -2.21 20.52
CA SER A 218 -9.60 -0.97 21.20
C SER A 218 -8.69 0.21 20.85
N ILE A 219 -7.39 -0.04 20.63
CA ILE A 219 -6.42 0.96 20.21
C ILE A 219 -6.66 1.36 18.74
N LEU A 220 -6.86 0.38 17.87
CA LEU A 220 -6.92 0.61 16.43
C LEU A 220 -8.28 1.11 15.95
N ALA A 221 -9.38 0.76 16.61
CA ALA A 221 -10.74 1.06 16.14
C ALA A 221 -11.09 2.55 16.10
N GLU A 222 -10.35 3.38 16.82
CA GLU A 222 -10.52 4.84 16.77
C GLU A 222 -10.15 5.39 15.38
N TYR A 223 -9.10 4.82 14.76
CA TYR A 223 -8.51 5.32 13.52
C TYR A 223 -8.79 4.45 12.30
N TYR A 224 -9.06 3.15 12.47
CA TYR A 224 -9.13 2.14 11.42
C TYR A 224 -10.40 1.29 11.51
N ASN A 225 -10.79 0.67 10.40
CA ASN A 225 -11.70 -0.45 10.43
C ASN A 225 -10.93 -1.70 10.86
N VAL A 226 -11.36 -2.39 11.90
CA VAL A 226 -10.66 -3.54 12.43
C VAL A 226 -11.45 -4.80 12.17
N LEU A 227 -10.87 -5.70 11.38
CA LEU A 227 -11.30 -7.09 11.23
C LEU A 227 -10.49 -7.96 12.19
N GLU A 228 -11.09 -9.02 12.68
CA GLU A 228 -10.48 -9.91 13.65
C GLU A 228 -10.45 -11.35 13.13
N ALA A 229 -9.37 -12.05 13.45
CA ALA A 229 -9.26 -13.49 13.29
C ALA A 229 -8.55 -14.08 14.51
N SER A 230 -9.00 -15.25 14.97
CA SER A 230 -8.43 -15.93 16.14
C SER A 230 -7.25 -16.84 15.79
N GLN A 231 -7.02 -17.10 14.50
CA GLN A 231 -5.94 -17.95 13.99
C GLN A 231 -5.68 -17.72 12.50
N GLY A 232 -4.56 -18.27 12.00
CA GLY A 232 -4.12 -18.05 10.62
C GLY A 232 -5.08 -18.53 9.54
N GLU A 233 -5.81 -19.64 9.73
CA GLU A 233 -6.78 -20.13 8.72
C GLU A 233 -8.01 -19.22 8.60
N GLU A 234 -8.51 -18.72 9.72
CA GLU A 234 -9.57 -17.72 9.74
C GLU A 234 -9.12 -16.43 9.05
N ALA A 235 -7.89 -15.99 9.31
CA ALA A 235 -7.31 -14.83 8.65
C ALA A 235 -7.26 -14.99 7.13
N LEU A 236 -6.86 -16.16 6.61
CA LEU A 236 -6.87 -16.42 5.17
C LEU A 236 -8.28 -16.38 4.58
N THR A 237 -9.28 -16.83 5.31
CA THR A 237 -10.70 -16.76 4.89
C THR A 237 -11.18 -15.31 4.81
N VAL A 238 -10.81 -14.48 5.80
CA VAL A 238 -11.11 -13.05 5.79
C VAL A 238 -10.43 -12.36 4.59
N LEU A 239 -9.16 -12.65 4.35
CA LEU A 239 -8.38 -12.09 3.24
C LEU A 239 -8.91 -12.47 1.84
N GLN A 240 -9.70 -13.56 1.73
CA GLN A 240 -10.35 -13.95 0.48
C GLN A 240 -11.66 -13.19 0.23
N SER A 241 -12.33 -12.73 1.28
CA SER A 241 -13.68 -12.17 1.22
C SER A 241 -13.73 -10.66 1.48
N GLN A 242 -12.69 -10.09 2.09
CA GLN A 242 -12.64 -8.69 2.52
C GLN A 242 -11.37 -8.01 1.98
N ASN A 243 -11.49 -6.71 1.67
CA ASN A 243 -10.31 -5.89 1.37
C ASN A 243 -9.61 -5.55 2.68
N VAL A 244 -8.35 -5.93 2.79
CA VAL A 244 -7.50 -5.67 3.96
C VAL A 244 -6.29 -4.88 3.49
N ASP A 245 -6.00 -3.79 4.20
CA ASP A 245 -4.91 -2.86 3.86
C ASP A 245 -3.63 -3.18 4.64
N PHE A 246 -3.78 -3.79 5.82
CA PHE A 246 -2.68 -4.10 6.72
C PHE A 246 -3.01 -5.31 7.59
N ILE A 247 -2.01 -6.15 7.86
CA ILE A 247 -2.16 -7.33 8.74
C ILE A 247 -1.29 -7.15 9.98
N VAL A 248 -1.90 -7.32 11.15
CA VAL A 248 -1.21 -7.40 12.45
C VAL A 248 -1.44 -8.81 12.99
N SER A 249 -0.40 -9.62 13.11
CA SER A 249 -0.53 -11.01 13.53
C SER A 249 0.37 -11.35 14.70
N ASP A 250 -0.14 -12.08 15.68
CA ASP A 250 0.74 -12.74 16.63
C ASP A 250 1.61 -13.79 15.95
N LEU A 251 2.81 -13.98 16.47
CA LEU A 251 3.74 -15.03 16.05
C LEU A 251 3.27 -16.40 16.50
N MET A 252 2.83 -16.52 17.75
CA MET A 252 2.58 -17.81 18.42
C MET A 252 1.09 -18.09 18.51
N MET A 253 0.54 -18.73 17.49
CA MET A 253 -0.87 -19.14 17.45
C MET A 253 -0.99 -20.65 17.22
N PRO A 254 -2.06 -21.31 17.74
CA PRO A 254 -2.31 -22.71 17.48
C PRO A 254 -2.68 -22.92 16.00
N VAL A 255 -2.54 -24.15 15.51
CA VAL A 255 -2.89 -24.63 14.17
C VAL A 255 -2.05 -24.00 13.06
N MET A 256 -2.09 -22.69 12.88
CA MET A 256 -1.26 -21.94 11.94
C MET A 256 -0.66 -20.74 12.66
N ASP A 257 0.64 -20.76 12.84
CA ASP A 257 1.39 -19.65 13.44
C ASP A 257 1.52 -18.45 12.49
N GLY A 258 1.94 -17.30 13.04
CA GLY A 258 2.08 -16.08 12.25
C GLY A 258 3.11 -16.18 11.14
N MET A 259 4.11 -17.06 11.28
CA MET A 259 5.13 -17.29 10.26
C MET A 259 4.55 -18.02 9.05
N GLU A 260 3.79 -19.07 9.27
CA GLU A 260 3.13 -19.82 8.21
C GLU A 260 2.04 -18.98 7.54
N LEU A 261 1.29 -18.18 8.33
CA LEU A 261 0.34 -17.22 7.79
C LEU A 261 1.04 -16.21 6.88
N SER A 262 2.14 -15.60 7.34
CA SER A 262 2.92 -14.65 6.53
C SER A 262 3.42 -15.29 5.24
N ARG A 263 3.95 -16.53 5.31
CA ARG A 263 4.41 -17.26 4.13
C ARG A 263 3.29 -17.47 3.11
N ARG A 264 2.10 -17.88 3.56
CA ARG A 264 0.93 -18.06 2.69
C ARG A 264 0.42 -16.76 2.09
N VAL A 265 0.37 -15.69 2.88
CA VAL A 265 -0.01 -14.35 2.40
C VAL A 265 0.99 -13.88 1.35
N LYS A 266 2.30 -13.94 1.64
CA LYS A 266 3.34 -13.43 0.74
C LYS A 266 3.55 -14.30 -0.52
N SER A 267 3.19 -15.58 -0.49
CA SER A 267 3.19 -16.44 -1.68
C SER A 267 1.93 -16.35 -2.53
N ASN A 268 0.85 -15.77 -2.01
CA ASN A 268 -0.40 -15.60 -2.75
C ASN A 268 -0.38 -14.27 -3.52
N PHE A 269 -0.44 -14.35 -4.85
CA PHE A 269 -0.38 -13.20 -5.76
C PHE A 269 -1.40 -12.10 -5.44
N ALA A 270 -2.63 -12.48 -5.05
CA ALA A 270 -3.71 -11.53 -4.81
C ALA A 270 -3.51 -10.68 -3.54
N ILE A 271 -2.82 -11.20 -2.51
CA ILE A 271 -2.70 -10.59 -1.19
C ILE A 271 -1.24 -10.38 -0.73
N SER A 272 -0.25 -10.78 -1.54
CA SER A 272 1.17 -10.67 -1.19
C SER A 272 1.65 -9.23 -0.98
N HIS A 273 0.94 -8.26 -1.53
CA HIS A 273 1.23 -6.83 -1.41
C HIS A 273 0.85 -6.24 -0.05
N ILE A 274 -0.03 -6.92 0.72
CA ILE A 274 -0.51 -6.41 2.01
C ILE A 274 0.64 -6.39 3.02
N PRO A 275 0.95 -5.23 3.64
CA PRO A 275 1.96 -5.14 4.68
C PRO A 275 1.62 -6.03 5.87
N PHE A 276 2.62 -6.70 6.43
CA PHE A 276 2.46 -7.68 7.49
C PHE A 276 3.34 -7.34 8.70
N LEU A 277 2.71 -6.93 9.80
CA LEU A 277 3.35 -6.70 11.09
C LEU A 277 3.22 -7.95 11.98
N MET A 278 4.34 -8.43 12.48
CA MET A 278 4.38 -9.56 13.42
C MET A 278 4.54 -9.08 14.86
N LEU A 279 3.62 -9.47 15.72
CA LEU A 279 3.74 -9.27 17.17
C LEU A 279 4.49 -10.46 17.77
N THR A 280 5.49 -10.22 18.62
CA THR A 280 6.30 -11.30 19.22
C THR A 280 6.73 -10.99 20.64
N ALA A 281 6.69 -11.99 21.50
CA ALA A 281 7.28 -11.94 22.84
C ALA A 281 8.77 -12.38 22.86
N LYS A 282 9.31 -12.89 21.74
CA LYS A 282 10.67 -13.45 21.67
C LYS A 282 11.68 -12.42 21.17
N THR A 283 12.76 -12.28 21.92
CA THR A 283 13.92 -11.40 21.64
C THR A 283 15.10 -12.13 20.96
N SER A 284 15.00 -13.43 20.65
CA SER A 284 16.13 -14.18 20.09
C SER A 284 16.42 -13.76 18.64
N ASN A 285 17.70 -13.47 18.36
CA ASN A 285 18.17 -13.04 17.04
C ASN A 285 17.94 -14.11 15.94
N GLU A 286 17.92 -15.39 16.30
CA GLU A 286 17.69 -16.48 15.34
C GLU A 286 16.26 -16.51 14.81
N SER A 287 15.25 -16.29 15.65
CA SER A 287 13.85 -16.19 15.23
C SER A 287 13.60 -14.97 14.34
N ARG A 288 14.32 -13.86 14.58
CA ARG A 288 14.23 -12.65 13.75
C ARG A 288 14.82 -12.86 12.35
N ILE A 289 15.94 -13.57 12.24
CA ILE A 289 16.59 -13.83 10.94
C ILE A 289 15.76 -14.79 10.08
N GLU A 290 15.16 -15.80 10.67
CA GLU A 290 14.30 -16.76 9.95
C GLU A 290 13.02 -16.09 9.45
N SER A 291 12.44 -15.24 10.26
CA SER A 291 11.21 -14.48 9.95
C SER A 291 11.41 -13.44 8.84
N PHE A 292 12.56 -12.78 8.79
CA PHE A 292 12.91 -11.86 7.71
C PHE A 292 13.07 -12.57 6.35
N ARG A 293 13.46 -13.86 6.35
CA ARG A 293 13.54 -14.68 5.13
C ARG A 293 12.16 -15.00 4.54
N ILE A 294 11.10 -14.92 5.33
CA ILE A 294 9.73 -15.33 4.95
C ILE A 294 8.90 -14.15 4.44
N GLY A 295 9.40 -12.91 4.56
CA GLY A 295 8.75 -11.73 3.97
C GLY A 295 7.81 -10.98 4.93
N VAL A 296 7.97 -11.12 6.25
CA VAL A 296 7.36 -10.22 7.23
C VAL A 296 7.96 -8.83 7.05
N ASP A 297 7.10 -7.82 7.00
CA ASP A 297 7.54 -6.45 6.70
C ASP A 297 8.08 -5.74 7.94
N GLU A 298 7.53 -6.03 9.15
CA GLU A 298 7.95 -5.40 10.41
C GLU A 298 7.63 -6.30 11.63
N TYR A 299 8.31 -6.05 12.77
CA TYR A 299 8.13 -6.73 14.06
C TYR A 299 7.90 -5.74 15.17
N LEU A 300 6.94 -6.04 16.02
CA LEU A 300 6.72 -5.32 17.26
C LEU A 300 6.85 -6.27 18.46
N LEU A 301 7.68 -5.89 19.44
CA LEU A 301 7.87 -6.66 20.66
C LEU A 301 6.73 -6.40 21.63
N LYS A 302 6.17 -7.47 22.19
CA LYS A 302 5.27 -7.41 23.35
C LYS A 302 6.10 -7.32 24.65
N PRO A 303 5.74 -6.51 25.69
CA PRO A 303 4.61 -5.59 25.71
C PRO A 303 4.89 -4.31 24.93
N PHE A 304 3.87 -3.73 24.33
CA PHE A 304 3.89 -2.42 23.67
C PHE A 304 2.99 -1.46 24.47
N ASP A 305 3.44 -0.21 24.60
CA ASP A 305 2.73 0.85 25.31
C ASP A 305 1.93 1.72 24.33
N ASP A 306 0.85 2.33 24.81
CA ASP A 306 -0.08 3.19 24.06
C ASP A 306 0.50 4.60 23.76
N THR A 307 1.82 4.84 24.02
CA THR A 307 2.49 6.15 23.92
C THR A 307 3.20 6.36 22.60
#